data_7beae1cc480261b093b75e3c872d6aad
#
_entry.id   7beae1cc480261b093b75e3c872d6aad
#
_cell.length_a   1.000
_cell.length_b   1.000
_cell.length_c   1.000
_cell.angle_alpha   90.00
_cell.angle_beta   90.00
_cell.angle_gamma   90.00
#
_symmetry.space_group_name_H-M   'P 1'
#
loop_
_entity.id
_entity.type
_entity.pdbx_description
1 polymer ?
#
loop_
_entity_poly.entity_id
_entity_poly.type
_entity_poly.pdbx_seq_one_letter_code
_entity_poly.pdbx_strand_id
1 'polypeptide(L)'
;ICSYTNDIYPELLLFWGHNPIYSGPDGELGFGVKEALARKPKIIVVDPRETMLAKRADVWLQLRPGTDDALGLAMLNVIIGEGLHDKEFVDNWCYGFDELAARVTHYTPEWAEPITWCKAADIRVAARLYAEVKPSMLEWGCAIEHTPACFQTVRALLCLPSITGNIDQPGSWSFGMTPLPPFPQLFDKMPMAQQKKRLGFDDYKVLSGELAQLPSAHIPTIFKAIRTGDPYPINTGFIFGNNALSTYGDVSLVYETFMALDYLVVA
;
A
#
# COMPACT_ATOMS: atom_id res chain seq x y z
N ILE A 1 8.77 -5.54 2.10
CA ILE A 1 10.02 -5.29 2.85
C ILE A 1 11.13 -5.31 1.83
N CYS A 2 11.86 -4.19 1.73
CA CYS A 2 12.96 -4.06 0.79
C CYS A 2 14.16 -4.87 1.28
N SER A 3 14.61 -5.82 0.46
CA SER A 3 15.80 -6.59 0.79
C SER A 3 17.03 -5.92 0.18
N TYR A 4 17.50 -4.84 0.80
CA TYR A 4 18.83 -4.25 0.48
C TYR A 4 19.92 -4.92 1.30
N THR A 5 19.71 -6.17 1.73
CA THR A 5 20.65 -6.90 2.55
C THR A 5 21.66 -7.64 1.69
N ASN A 6 22.85 -7.87 2.23
CA ASN A 6 23.95 -8.63 1.61
C ASN A 6 24.54 -8.00 0.34
N ASP A 7 24.60 -6.66 0.26
CA ASP A 7 25.19 -5.92 -0.88
C ASP A 7 24.54 -6.20 -2.25
N ILE A 8 23.36 -6.79 -2.27
CA ILE A 8 22.58 -7.02 -3.49
C ILE A 8 21.47 -5.99 -3.57
N TYR A 9 21.52 -5.15 -4.57
CA TYR A 9 20.62 -4.03 -4.76
C TYR A 9 19.81 -4.20 -6.04
N PRO A 10 18.61 -3.62 -6.10
CA PRO A 10 17.83 -3.62 -7.33
C PRO A 10 18.50 -2.80 -8.43
N GLU A 11 18.38 -3.27 -9.66
CA GLU A 11 18.77 -2.53 -10.86
C GLU A 11 17.64 -1.57 -11.31
N LEU A 12 16.41 -1.81 -10.81
CA LEU A 12 15.28 -0.92 -11.01
C LEU A 12 14.48 -0.76 -9.70
N LEU A 13 14.13 0.49 -9.40
CA LEU A 13 13.22 0.87 -8.32
C LEU A 13 11.93 1.46 -8.89
N LEU A 14 10.80 0.82 -8.59
CA LEU A 14 9.46 1.34 -8.86
C LEU A 14 8.85 1.85 -7.55
N PHE A 15 8.80 3.15 -7.37
CA PHE A 15 8.13 3.79 -6.23
C PHE A 15 6.69 4.12 -6.59
N TRP A 16 5.75 3.56 -5.88
CA TRP A 16 4.32 3.75 -6.14
C TRP A 16 3.62 4.38 -4.93
N GLY A 17 3.27 5.65 -5.06
CA GLY A 17 2.69 6.41 -3.94
C GLY A 17 3.57 6.40 -2.67
N HIS A 18 4.88 6.32 -2.87
CA HIS A 18 5.86 6.16 -1.82
C HIS A 18 7.05 7.12 -2.01
N ASN A 19 7.37 7.87 -0.97
CA ASN A 19 8.50 8.82 -0.98
C ASN A 19 9.35 8.63 0.29
N PRO A 20 10.06 7.49 0.43
CA PRO A 20 10.73 7.09 1.66
C PRO A 20 11.83 8.04 2.09
N ILE A 21 12.48 8.73 1.15
CA ILE A 21 13.53 9.72 1.45
C ILE A 21 12.97 10.91 2.25
N TYR A 22 11.70 11.24 2.05
CA TYR A 22 11.04 12.36 2.73
C TYR A 22 10.20 11.89 3.92
N SER A 23 9.42 10.81 3.75
CA SER A 23 8.46 10.32 4.76
C SER A 23 9.11 9.55 5.91
N GLY A 24 10.27 8.97 5.69
CA GLY A 24 11.01 8.18 6.67
C GLY A 24 12.52 8.34 6.51
N PRO A 25 13.05 9.59 6.54
CA PRO A 25 14.46 9.86 6.20
C PRO A 25 15.45 9.23 7.19
N ASP A 26 15.02 9.00 8.41
CA ASP A 26 15.82 8.45 9.51
C ASP A 26 15.60 6.95 9.69
N GLY A 27 14.62 6.39 8.97
CA GLY A 27 14.27 4.99 9.05
C GLY A 27 15.18 4.10 8.20
N GLU A 28 15.16 2.83 8.53
CA GLU A 28 15.88 1.77 7.79
C GLU A 28 15.57 1.82 6.28
N LEU A 29 14.30 2.01 5.92
CA LEU A 29 13.89 2.12 4.52
C LEU A 29 14.51 3.33 3.81
N GLY A 30 14.50 4.50 4.45
CA GLY A 30 15.09 5.73 3.88
C GLY A 30 16.58 5.60 3.66
N PHE A 31 17.28 4.93 4.57
CA PHE A 31 18.70 4.67 4.45
C PHE A 31 19.01 3.69 3.31
N GLY A 32 18.34 2.54 3.27
CA GLY A 32 18.49 1.55 2.22
C GLY A 32 18.21 2.10 0.82
N VAL A 33 17.16 2.91 0.67
CA VAL A 33 16.85 3.58 -0.60
C VAL A 33 17.97 4.55 -1.02
N LYS A 34 18.54 5.33 -0.09
CA LYS A 34 19.68 6.22 -0.41
C LYS A 34 20.91 5.43 -0.90
N GLU A 35 21.20 4.30 -0.27
CA GLU A 35 22.30 3.41 -0.70
C GLU A 35 22.02 2.80 -2.08
N ALA A 36 20.82 2.33 -2.33
CA ALA A 36 20.41 1.84 -3.65
C ALA A 36 20.53 2.92 -4.73
N LEU A 37 20.05 4.12 -4.47
CA LEU A 37 20.13 5.26 -5.40
C LEU A 37 21.58 5.69 -5.70
N ALA A 38 22.52 5.49 -4.80
CA ALA A 38 23.94 5.75 -5.04
C ALA A 38 24.52 4.86 -6.13
N ARG A 39 23.91 3.71 -6.40
CA ARG A 39 24.31 2.76 -7.47
C ARG A 39 23.67 3.10 -8.83
N LYS A 40 22.84 4.13 -8.88
CA LYS A 40 22.20 4.66 -10.10
C LYS A 40 21.29 3.62 -10.80
N PRO A 41 20.36 2.97 -10.10
CA PRO A 41 19.39 2.08 -10.71
C PRO A 41 18.48 2.87 -11.66
N LYS A 42 17.73 2.15 -12.50
CA LYS A 42 16.58 2.72 -13.19
C LYS A 42 15.49 3.08 -12.18
N ILE A 43 14.76 4.16 -12.42
CA ILE A 43 13.75 4.66 -11.49
C ILE A 43 12.44 4.89 -12.24
N ILE A 44 11.39 4.25 -11.76
CA ILE A 44 9.99 4.55 -12.14
C ILE A 44 9.32 5.14 -10.91
N VAL A 45 8.59 6.25 -11.09
CA VAL A 45 7.81 6.85 -10.00
C VAL A 45 6.36 7.01 -10.44
N VAL A 46 5.44 6.52 -9.61
CA VAL A 46 4.00 6.75 -9.71
C VAL A 46 3.61 7.62 -8.53
N ASP A 47 3.41 8.91 -8.76
CA ASP A 47 3.06 9.89 -7.72
C ASP A 47 2.38 11.09 -8.39
N PRO A 48 1.27 11.61 -7.84
CA PRO A 48 0.61 12.80 -8.37
C PRO A 48 1.48 14.07 -8.25
N ARG A 49 2.46 14.07 -7.35
CA ARG A 49 3.35 15.20 -7.11
C ARG A 49 4.73 14.96 -7.72
N GLU A 50 5.32 16.03 -8.24
CA GLU A 50 6.71 16.02 -8.68
C GLU A 50 7.66 15.99 -7.48
N THR A 51 7.84 14.80 -6.89
CA THR A 51 8.75 14.60 -5.76
C THR A 51 10.22 14.65 -6.19
N MET A 52 11.14 14.62 -5.20
CA MET A 52 12.58 14.51 -5.50
C MET A 52 12.93 13.22 -6.26
N LEU A 53 12.18 12.13 -6.02
CA LEU A 53 12.33 10.89 -6.76
C LEU A 53 11.76 11.03 -8.18
N ALA A 54 10.59 11.65 -8.33
CA ALA A 54 9.97 11.89 -9.65
C ALA A 54 10.87 12.74 -10.57
N LYS A 55 11.57 13.74 -10.01
CA LYS A 55 12.55 14.57 -10.77
C LYS A 55 13.75 13.77 -11.28
N ARG A 56 14.05 12.63 -10.71
CA ARG A 56 15.18 11.76 -11.06
C ARG A 56 14.74 10.51 -11.79
N ALA A 57 13.44 10.32 -11.97
CA ALA A 57 12.88 9.12 -12.57
C ALA A 57 13.21 9.05 -14.08
N ASP A 58 13.51 7.84 -14.55
CA ASP A 58 13.54 7.54 -15.99
C ASP A 58 12.12 7.61 -16.57
N VAL A 59 11.11 7.25 -15.75
CA VAL A 59 9.68 7.37 -16.08
C VAL A 59 8.92 7.88 -14.86
N TRP A 60 8.23 9.00 -15.02
CA TRP A 60 7.30 9.52 -14.02
C TRP A 60 5.86 9.45 -14.55
N LEU A 61 5.04 8.68 -13.87
CA LEU A 61 3.61 8.56 -14.12
C LEU A 61 2.86 9.43 -13.11
N GLN A 62 2.43 10.61 -13.56
CA GLN A 62 1.67 11.56 -12.75
C GLN A 62 0.22 11.10 -12.64
N LEU A 63 -0.01 10.17 -11.73
CA LEU A 63 -1.27 9.48 -11.56
C LEU A 63 -2.36 10.38 -10.95
N ARG A 64 -3.58 10.29 -11.48
CA ARG A 64 -4.77 10.78 -10.78
C ARG A 64 -4.98 9.97 -9.49
N PRO A 65 -5.03 10.61 -8.30
CA PRO A 65 -5.21 9.89 -7.04
C PRO A 65 -6.45 8.98 -7.04
N GLY A 66 -6.27 7.75 -6.55
CA GLY A 66 -7.34 6.75 -6.45
C GLY A 66 -7.63 5.97 -7.73
N THR A 67 -6.72 5.97 -8.70
CA THR A 67 -6.84 5.19 -9.95
C THR A 67 -5.67 4.22 -10.15
N ASP A 68 -5.05 3.85 -9.06
CA ASP A 68 -3.85 3.01 -9.02
C ASP A 68 -4.11 1.60 -9.56
N ASP A 69 -5.30 1.06 -9.30
CA ASP A 69 -5.77 -0.21 -9.83
C ASP A 69 -5.84 -0.21 -11.37
N ALA A 70 -6.36 0.86 -11.96
CA ALA A 70 -6.43 1.00 -13.43
C ALA A 70 -5.04 1.03 -14.06
N LEU A 71 -4.09 1.76 -13.45
CA LEU A 71 -2.71 1.79 -13.91
C LEU A 71 -2.04 0.42 -13.77
N GLY A 72 -2.20 -0.25 -12.62
CA GLY A 72 -1.65 -1.59 -12.38
C GLY A 72 -2.16 -2.61 -13.38
N LEU A 73 -3.46 -2.60 -13.67
CA LEU A 73 -4.07 -3.48 -14.68
C LEU A 73 -3.54 -3.19 -16.09
N ALA A 74 -3.33 -1.92 -16.45
CA ALA A 74 -2.77 -1.56 -17.74
C ALA A 74 -1.31 -1.98 -17.90
N MET A 75 -0.50 -1.88 -16.84
CA MET A 75 0.87 -2.42 -16.86
C MET A 75 0.88 -3.94 -17.01
N LEU A 76 0.00 -4.66 -16.32
CA LEU A 76 -0.17 -6.09 -16.48
C LEU A 76 -0.60 -6.47 -17.91
N ASN A 77 -1.53 -5.70 -18.52
CA ASN A 77 -1.94 -5.90 -19.89
C ASN A 77 -0.74 -5.84 -20.86
N VAL A 78 0.14 -4.84 -20.70
CA VAL A 78 1.35 -4.70 -21.52
C VAL A 78 2.29 -5.88 -21.33
N ILE A 79 2.61 -6.20 -20.06
CA ILE A 79 3.58 -7.26 -19.72
C ILE A 79 3.12 -8.61 -20.29
N ILE A 80 1.85 -8.93 -20.12
CA ILE A 80 1.28 -10.21 -20.57
C ILE A 80 1.10 -10.20 -22.10
N GLY A 81 0.51 -9.13 -22.64
CA GLY A 81 0.21 -9.01 -24.07
C GLY A 81 1.44 -8.98 -24.97
N GLU A 82 2.58 -8.48 -24.46
CA GLU A 82 3.86 -8.46 -25.17
C GLU A 82 4.76 -9.66 -24.83
N GLY A 83 4.30 -10.59 -23.97
CA GLY A 83 5.05 -11.78 -23.57
C GLY A 83 6.29 -11.49 -22.74
N LEU A 84 6.29 -10.38 -21.97
CA LEU A 84 7.42 -9.93 -21.14
C LEU A 84 7.42 -10.58 -19.74
N HIS A 85 6.44 -11.41 -19.43
CA HIS A 85 6.40 -12.16 -18.18
C HIS A 85 7.49 -13.24 -18.13
N ASP A 86 7.93 -13.58 -16.94
CA ASP A 86 8.89 -14.67 -16.73
C ASP A 86 8.17 -16.02 -16.82
N LYS A 87 8.24 -16.63 -18.02
CA LYS A 87 7.50 -17.84 -18.30
C LYS A 87 7.88 -19.00 -17.37
N GLU A 88 9.16 -19.19 -17.10
CA GLU A 88 9.63 -20.25 -16.23
C GLU A 88 9.12 -20.06 -14.80
N PHE A 89 9.18 -18.84 -14.29
CA PHE A 89 8.66 -18.52 -12.96
C PHE A 89 7.14 -18.71 -12.90
N VAL A 90 6.43 -18.24 -13.90
CA VAL A 90 4.97 -18.36 -13.98
C VAL A 90 4.55 -19.84 -14.01
N ASP A 91 5.16 -20.63 -14.88
CA ASP A 91 4.83 -22.06 -15.02
C ASP A 91 5.08 -22.87 -13.73
N ASN A 92 6.08 -22.50 -12.95
CA ASN A 92 6.48 -23.23 -11.75
C ASN A 92 5.85 -22.72 -10.45
N TRP A 93 5.54 -21.43 -10.35
CA TRP A 93 5.22 -20.79 -9.08
C TRP A 93 3.92 -19.99 -9.06
N CYS A 94 3.30 -19.71 -10.22
CA CYS A 94 2.07 -18.93 -10.27
C CYS A 94 0.85 -19.83 -10.51
N TYR A 95 -0.22 -19.54 -9.78
CA TYR A 95 -1.52 -20.14 -10.00
C TYR A 95 -2.49 -19.09 -10.53
N GLY A 96 -3.30 -19.43 -11.56
CA GLY A 96 -4.32 -18.53 -12.10
C GLY A 96 -3.78 -17.52 -13.11
N PHE A 97 -2.65 -17.79 -13.76
CA PHE A 97 -2.08 -16.88 -14.77
C PHE A 97 -2.99 -16.72 -16.00
N ASP A 98 -3.60 -17.81 -16.48
CA ASP A 98 -4.49 -17.75 -17.64
C ASP A 98 -5.74 -16.91 -17.35
N GLU A 99 -6.30 -17.01 -16.16
CA GLU A 99 -7.42 -16.19 -15.70
C GLU A 99 -7.01 -14.71 -15.59
N LEU A 100 -5.81 -14.42 -15.08
CA LEU A 100 -5.27 -13.08 -15.06
C LEU A 100 -5.08 -12.53 -16.47
N ALA A 101 -4.47 -13.31 -17.37
CA ALA A 101 -4.25 -12.92 -18.77
C ALA A 101 -5.57 -12.62 -19.48
N ALA A 102 -6.57 -13.49 -19.33
CA ALA A 102 -7.90 -13.25 -19.87
C ALA A 102 -8.54 -12.00 -19.27
N ARG A 103 -8.40 -11.79 -17.95
CA ARG A 103 -8.97 -10.64 -17.25
C ARG A 103 -8.39 -9.32 -17.72
N VAL A 104 -7.08 -9.24 -17.92
CA VAL A 104 -6.42 -7.95 -18.26
C VAL A 104 -6.49 -7.58 -19.72
N THR A 105 -6.99 -8.43 -20.60
CA THR A 105 -7.06 -8.21 -22.05
C THR A 105 -7.71 -6.88 -22.44
N HIS A 106 -8.70 -6.42 -21.70
CA HIS A 106 -9.46 -5.20 -21.99
C HIS A 106 -8.90 -3.94 -21.31
N TYR A 107 -7.96 -4.10 -20.39
CA TYR A 107 -7.38 -2.98 -19.63
C TYR A 107 -6.13 -2.43 -20.33
N THR A 108 -6.28 -2.01 -21.58
CA THR A 108 -5.15 -1.47 -22.37
C THR A 108 -4.66 -0.14 -21.81
N PRO A 109 -3.42 0.29 -22.12
CA PRO A 109 -2.96 1.62 -21.77
C PRO A 109 -3.86 2.75 -22.25
N GLU A 110 -4.48 2.60 -23.45
CA GLU A 110 -5.44 3.57 -24.00
C GLU A 110 -6.73 3.63 -23.18
N TRP A 111 -7.19 2.50 -22.65
CA TRP A 111 -8.30 2.47 -21.70
C TRP A 111 -7.94 3.19 -20.40
N ALA A 112 -6.71 2.98 -19.89
CA ALA A 112 -6.27 3.57 -18.64
C ALA A 112 -5.96 5.07 -18.71
N GLU A 113 -5.52 5.58 -19.85
CA GLU A 113 -5.09 6.97 -20.03
C GLU A 113 -6.14 8.00 -19.56
N PRO A 114 -7.40 7.98 -20.00
CA PRO A 114 -8.41 8.94 -19.55
C PRO A 114 -8.78 8.78 -18.07
N ILE A 115 -8.55 7.61 -17.48
CA ILE A 115 -8.87 7.31 -16.07
C ILE A 115 -7.76 7.82 -15.17
N THR A 116 -6.52 7.47 -15.53
CA THR A 116 -5.33 7.67 -14.70
C THR A 116 -4.61 9.00 -14.94
N TRP A 117 -4.89 9.65 -16.08
CA TRP A 117 -4.16 10.81 -16.62
C TRP A 117 -2.72 10.51 -17.05
N CYS A 118 -2.29 9.27 -16.94
CA CYS A 118 -0.99 8.83 -17.45
C CYS A 118 -1.11 8.50 -18.94
N LYS A 119 -0.20 9.00 -19.77
CA LYS A 119 -0.23 8.74 -21.20
C LYS A 119 -0.01 7.25 -21.49
N ALA A 120 -0.77 6.69 -22.41
CA ALA A 120 -0.65 5.28 -22.82
C ALA A 120 0.78 4.90 -23.22
N ALA A 121 1.50 5.80 -23.90
CA ALA A 121 2.90 5.60 -24.27
C ALA A 121 3.81 5.44 -23.03
N ASP A 122 3.62 6.29 -22.02
CA ASP A 122 4.43 6.26 -20.79
C ASP A 122 4.13 5.03 -19.95
N ILE A 123 2.85 4.59 -19.90
CA ILE A 123 2.45 3.33 -19.25
C ILE A 123 3.19 2.15 -19.89
N ARG A 124 3.27 2.08 -21.23
CA ARG A 124 4.02 1.04 -21.93
C ARG A 124 5.51 1.06 -21.59
N VAL A 125 6.10 2.24 -21.61
CA VAL A 125 7.52 2.39 -21.27
C VAL A 125 7.78 1.90 -19.84
N ALA A 126 6.96 2.30 -18.89
CA ALA A 126 7.09 1.86 -17.49
C ALA A 126 6.93 0.34 -17.35
N ALA A 127 5.92 -0.25 -17.99
CA ALA A 127 5.65 -1.68 -17.92
C ALA A 127 6.81 -2.52 -18.51
N ARG A 128 7.31 -2.14 -19.69
CA ARG A 128 8.46 -2.79 -20.32
C ARG A 128 9.71 -2.68 -19.47
N LEU A 129 10.03 -1.46 -19.02
CA LEU A 129 11.20 -1.21 -18.19
C LEU A 129 11.17 -2.05 -16.91
N TYR A 130 10.01 -2.15 -16.25
CA TYR A 130 9.84 -2.96 -15.04
C TYR A 130 10.02 -4.46 -15.30
N ALA A 131 9.54 -4.96 -16.42
CA ALA A 131 9.63 -6.39 -16.77
C ALA A 131 11.03 -6.81 -17.24
N GLU A 132 11.73 -5.93 -17.97
CA GLU A 132 12.99 -6.25 -18.63
C GLU A 132 14.22 -6.05 -17.73
N VAL A 133 14.21 -5.02 -16.87
CA VAL A 133 15.32 -4.75 -15.95
C VAL A 133 15.18 -5.63 -14.72
N LYS A 134 16.20 -6.40 -14.38
CA LYS A 134 16.19 -7.33 -13.25
C LYS A 134 17.51 -7.26 -12.45
N PRO A 135 17.45 -7.39 -11.12
CA PRO A 135 16.26 -7.47 -10.29
C PRO A 135 15.53 -6.12 -10.17
N SER A 136 14.21 -6.16 -10.17
CA SER A 136 13.35 -4.99 -9.98
C SER A 136 12.66 -5.04 -8.62
N MET A 137 12.62 -3.89 -7.94
CA MET A 137 11.92 -3.71 -6.67
C MET A 137 10.71 -2.80 -6.86
N LEU A 138 9.54 -3.26 -6.44
CA LEU A 138 8.33 -2.47 -6.30
C LEU A 138 8.15 -2.06 -4.84
N GLU A 139 8.09 -0.78 -4.57
CA GLU A 139 7.78 -0.23 -3.25
C GLU A 139 6.54 0.64 -3.31
N TRP A 140 5.54 0.34 -2.50
CA TRP A 140 4.38 1.23 -2.36
C TRP A 140 4.28 1.82 -0.95
N GLY A 141 3.59 2.96 -0.86
CA GLY A 141 3.31 3.63 0.41
C GLY A 141 1.84 3.56 0.80
N CYS A 142 1.52 4.12 1.96
CA CYS A 142 0.17 4.18 2.52
C CYS A 142 -0.88 4.77 1.56
N ALA A 143 -0.48 5.55 0.56
CA ALA A 143 -1.38 6.09 -0.45
C ALA A 143 -2.20 5.00 -1.17
N ILE A 144 -1.60 3.82 -1.38
CA ILE A 144 -2.26 2.67 -2.00
C ILE A 144 -3.27 2.01 -1.06
N GLU A 145 -2.93 1.97 0.23
CA GLU A 145 -3.71 1.27 1.25
C GLU A 145 -4.90 2.10 1.76
N HIS A 146 -4.86 3.42 1.56
CA HIS A 146 -5.88 4.35 2.05
C HIS A 146 -6.92 4.74 0.97
N THR A 147 -7.10 3.93 -0.05
CA THR A 147 -8.12 4.11 -1.08
C THR A 147 -9.30 3.15 -0.89
N PRO A 148 -10.51 3.49 -1.37
CA PRO A 148 -11.65 2.58 -1.26
C PRO A 148 -11.43 1.21 -1.92
N ALA A 149 -10.61 1.15 -2.99
CA ALA A 149 -10.29 -0.07 -3.71
C ALA A 149 -8.97 -0.72 -3.25
N CYS A 150 -8.40 -0.32 -2.11
CA CYS A 150 -7.07 -0.68 -1.66
C CYS A 150 -6.74 -2.17 -1.79
N PHE A 151 -7.65 -3.04 -1.38
CA PHE A 151 -7.43 -4.49 -1.44
C PHE A 151 -7.23 -5.00 -2.88
N GLN A 152 -8.03 -4.52 -3.83
CA GLN A 152 -7.90 -4.93 -5.23
C GLN A 152 -6.68 -4.27 -5.89
N THR A 153 -6.38 -3.03 -5.52
CA THR A 153 -5.18 -2.33 -5.96
C THR A 153 -3.93 -3.09 -5.54
N VAL A 154 -3.80 -3.42 -4.26
CA VAL A 154 -2.65 -4.20 -3.75
C VAL A 154 -2.53 -5.54 -4.46
N ARG A 155 -3.64 -6.25 -4.70
CA ARG A 155 -3.62 -7.50 -5.47
C ARG A 155 -3.09 -7.32 -6.89
N ALA A 156 -3.54 -6.28 -7.60
CA ALA A 156 -3.05 -5.97 -8.95
C ALA A 156 -1.55 -5.65 -8.94
N LEU A 157 -1.09 -4.84 -7.97
CA LEU A 157 0.33 -4.49 -7.85
C LEU A 157 1.19 -5.70 -7.50
N LEU A 158 0.71 -6.62 -6.65
CA LEU A 158 1.42 -7.86 -6.32
C LEU A 158 1.55 -8.82 -7.52
N CYS A 159 0.65 -8.74 -8.49
CA CYS A 159 0.80 -9.52 -9.72
C CYS A 159 2.01 -9.08 -10.54
N LEU A 160 2.43 -7.81 -10.49
CA LEU A 160 3.60 -7.32 -11.25
C LEU A 160 4.89 -8.07 -10.89
N PRO A 161 5.36 -8.09 -9.64
CA PRO A 161 6.55 -8.86 -9.27
C PRO A 161 6.35 -10.36 -9.46
N SER A 162 5.14 -10.88 -9.25
CA SER A 162 4.86 -12.32 -9.39
C SER A 162 5.03 -12.81 -10.82
N ILE A 163 4.46 -12.11 -11.82
CA ILE A 163 4.56 -12.57 -13.21
C ILE A 163 5.90 -12.22 -13.87
N THR A 164 6.68 -11.34 -13.28
CA THR A 164 8.02 -10.97 -13.81
C THR A 164 9.17 -11.67 -13.07
N GLY A 165 8.87 -12.56 -12.11
CA GLY A 165 9.89 -13.25 -11.32
C GLY A 165 10.70 -12.34 -10.40
N ASN A 166 10.19 -11.14 -10.08
CA ASN A 166 10.81 -10.18 -9.16
C ASN A 166 10.30 -10.36 -7.72
N ILE A 167 10.18 -11.61 -7.30
CA ILE A 167 9.73 -11.98 -5.96
C ILE A 167 10.65 -13.06 -5.39
N ASP A 168 11.01 -12.92 -4.12
CA ASP A 168 11.86 -13.81 -3.35
C ASP A 168 13.24 -14.07 -3.99
N GLN A 169 13.73 -13.09 -4.74
CA GLN A 169 15.05 -13.06 -5.34
C GLN A 169 15.87 -11.91 -4.70
N PRO A 170 17.19 -12.07 -4.55
CA PRO A 170 18.05 -10.99 -4.07
C PRO A 170 17.90 -9.72 -4.90
N GLY A 171 17.68 -8.58 -4.24
CA GLY A 171 17.46 -7.30 -4.89
C GLY A 171 16.02 -7.09 -5.43
N SER A 172 15.12 -8.02 -5.18
CA SER A 172 13.71 -7.93 -5.53
C SER A 172 12.80 -7.98 -4.30
N TRP A 173 11.50 -8.08 -4.53
CA TRP A 173 10.51 -8.16 -3.45
C TRP A 173 10.66 -9.46 -2.66
N SER A 174 10.77 -9.38 -1.34
CA SER A 174 10.92 -10.54 -0.47
C SER A 174 9.81 -10.62 0.57
N PHE A 175 9.48 -11.84 0.98
CA PHE A 175 8.62 -12.05 2.13
C PHE A 175 9.40 -11.74 3.41
N GLY A 176 8.91 -10.76 4.18
CA GLY A 176 9.49 -10.45 5.48
C GLY A 176 9.26 -11.61 6.45
N MET A 177 10.32 -12.21 6.92
CA MET A 177 10.26 -13.07 8.08
C MET A 177 10.50 -12.22 9.32
N THR A 178 9.54 -12.19 10.23
CA THR A 178 9.71 -11.54 11.52
C THR A 178 10.41 -12.52 12.45
N PRO A 179 11.68 -12.34 12.80
CA PRO A 179 12.39 -13.23 13.72
C PRO A 179 11.95 -13.04 15.18
N LEU A 180 11.07 -12.05 15.42
CA LEU A 180 10.54 -11.78 16.76
C LEU A 180 9.43 -12.76 17.08
N PRO A 181 9.42 -13.34 18.30
CA PRO A 181 8.30 -14.11 18.77
C PRO A 181 7.06 -13.22 18.75
N PRO A 182 5.88 -13.78 18.42
CA PRO A 182 4.65 -13.01 18.44
C PRO A 182 4.49 -12.38 19.84
N PHE A 183 4.22 -11.08 19.88
CA PHE A 183 3.85 -10.42 21.11
C PHE A 183 2.66 -11.17 21.73
N PRO A 184 2.67 -11.45 23.04
CA PRO A 184 1.53 -12.06 23.68
C PRO A 184 0.34 -11.11 23.54
N GLN A 185 -0.54 -11.42 22.62
CA GLN A 185 -1.78 -10.68 22.44
C GLN A 185 -2.74 -11.13 23.52
N LEU A 186 -3.02 -10.26 24.49
CA LEU A 186 -3.90 -10.59 25.61
C LEU A 186 -5.40 -10.58 25.24
N PHE A 187 -5.72 -10.43 23.96
CA PHE A 187 -7.10 -10.42 23.46
C PHE A 187 -7.82 -11.76 23.70
N ASP A 188 -7.10 -12.87 23.61
CA ASP A 188 -7.61 -14.22 23.93
C ASP A 188 -8.05 -14.36 25.38
N LYS A 189 -7.49 -13.55 26.27
CA LYS A 189 -7.86 -13.52 27.72
C LYS A 189 -9.08 -12.66 27.98
N MET A 190 -9.51 -11.84 27.05
CA MET A 190 -10.71 -11.04 27.18
C MET A 190 -11.95 -11.88 26.84
N PRO A 191 -12.95 -11.98 27.71
CA PRO A 191 -14.18 -12.72 27.43
C PRO A 191 -14.83 -12.24 26.11
N MET A 192 -15.34 -13.15 25.30
CA MET A 192 -15.97 -12.85 24.02
C MET A 192 -17.11 -11.82 24.16
N ALA A 193 -17.89 -11.90 25.25
CA ALA A 193 -18.93 -10.92 25.55
C ALA A 193 -18.41 -9.49 25.68
N GLN A 194 -17.16 -9.33 26.12
CA GLN A 194 -16.50 -8.03 26.21
C GLN A 194 -15.90 -7.62 24.87
N GLN A 195 -15.32 -8.56 24.13
CA GLN A 195 -14.79 -8.28 22.78
C GLN A 195 -15.88 -7.78 21.83
N LYS A 196 -17.07 -8.36 21.88
CA LYS A 196 -18.25 -7.95 21.08
C LYS A 196 -18.73 -6.53 21.35
N LYS A 197 -18.32 -5.91 22.45
CA LYS A 197 -18.63 -4.50 22.72
C LYS A 197 -17.72 -3.54 22.00
N ARG A 198 -16.65 -4.02 21.34
CA ARG A 198 -15.76 -3.16 20.57
C ARG A 198 -16.54 -2.52 19.41
N LEU A 199 -16.44 -1.21 19.30
CA LEU A 199 -17.15 -0.46 18.26
C LEU A 199 -16.73 -0.90 16.86
N GLY A 200 -17.70 -1.33 16.08
CA GLY A 200 -17.49 -1.88 14.75
C GLY A 200 -17.27 -3.38 14.69
N PHE A 201 -17.42 -4.12 15.82
CA PHE A 201 -17.13 -5.56 15.88
C PHE A 201 -17.93 -6.37 14.85
N ASP A 202 -19.21 -6.12 14.70
CA ASP A 202 -20.09 -6.87 13.79
C ASP A 202 -19.96 -6.40 12.34
N ASP A 203 -19.74 -5.11 12.13
CA ASP A 203 -19.73 -4.47 10.80
C ASP A 203 -18.36 -4.58 10.10
N TYR A 204 -17.26 -4.53 10.87
CA TYR A 204 -15.89 -4.48 10.35
C TYR A 204 -15.07 -5.69 10.85
N LYS A 205 -15.46 -6.88 10.42
CA LYS A 205 -14.94 -8.15 10.92
C LYS A 205 -13.42 -8.30 10.89
N VAL A 206 -12.78 -7.76 9.84
CA VAL A 206 -11.30 -7.85 9.64
C VAL A 206 -10.56 -6.79 10.45
N LEU A 207 -11.18 -5.66 10.76
CA LEU A 207 -10.57 -4.57 11.54
C LEU A 207 -10.88 -4.67 13.04
N SER A 208 -12.16 -4.84 13.36
CA SER A 208 -12.68 -4.73 14.74
C SER A 208 -13.23 -6.04 15.27
N GLY A 209 -13.59 -6.96 14.40
CA GLY A 209 -14.32 -8.19 14.73
C GLY A 209 -13.45 -9.42 14.92
N GLU A 210 -14.08 -10.56 14.72
CA GLU A 210 -13.49 -11.88 15.01
C GLU A 210 -12.34 -12.30 14.07
N LEU A 211 -12.26 -11.68 12.88
CA LEU A 211 -11.21 -11.96 11.90
C LEU A 211 -10.02 -10.98 11.98
N ALA A 212 -10.06 -10.05 12.93
CA ALA A 212 -9.00 -9.06 13.09
C ALA A 212 -7.77 -9.67 13.76
N GLN A 213 -6.61 -9.59 13.11
CA GLN A 213 -5.34 -10.02 13.72
C GLN A 213 -4.87 -9.07 14.82
N LEU A 214 -5.07 -7.77 14.63
CA LEU A 214 -4.81 -6.72 15.62
C LEU A 214 -6.11 -5.94 15.82
N PRO A 215 -7.04 -6.47 16.62
CA PRO A 215 -8.37 -5.90 16.72
C PRO A 215 -8.35 -4.50 17.32
N SER A 216 -8.87 -3.53 16.54
CA SER A 216 -9.05 -2.15 16.95
C SER A 216 -10.49 -1.69 16.71
N ALA A 217 -10.95 -0.72 17.49
CA ALA A 217 -12.26 -0.15 17.25
C ALA A 217 -12.26 0.73 15.98
N HIS A 218 -13.36 0.72 15.25
CA HIS A 218 -13.51 1.52 14.03
C HIS A 218 -13.69 3.00 14.36
N ILE A 219 -12.75 3.85 13.92
CA ILE A 219 -12.68 5.27 14.30
C ILE A 219 -13.96 6.05 13.99
N PRO A 220 -14.56 5.98 12.79
CA PRO A 220 -15.82 6.69 12.54
C PRO A 220 -16.95 6.27 13.47
N THR A 221 -16.99 4.99 13.89
CA THR A 221 -17.97 4.50 14.86
C THR A 221 -17.69 5.07 16.26
N ILE A 222 -16.41 5.23 16.64
CA ILE A 222 -16.02 5.91 17.90
C ILE A 222 -16.51 7.37 17.85
N PHE A 223 -16.28 8.08 16.76
CA PHE A 223 -16.72 9.47 16.61
C PHE A 223 -18.25 9.60 16.71
N LYS A 224 -18.98 8.67 16.10
CA LYS A 224 -20.43 8.60 16.27
C LYS A 224 -20.80 8.40 17.73
N ALA A 225 -20.22 7.42 18.41
CA ALA A 225 -20.52 7.08 19.80
C ALA A 225 -20.24 8.25 20.77
N ILE A 226 -19.13 8.98 20.58
CA ILE A 226 -18.82 10.18 21.38
C ILE A 226 -19.94 11.22 21.24
N ARG A 227 -20.41 11.50 20.01
CA ARG A 227 -21.39 12.55 19.74
C ARG A 227 -22.83 12.17 20.08
N THR A 228 -23.17 10.89 20.02
CA THR A 228 -24.56 10.42 20.14
C THR A 228 -24.83 9.56 21.37
N GLY A 229 -23.80 9.02 22.00
CA GLY A 229 -23.92 8.03 23.06
C GLY A 229 -24.35 6.64 22.59
N ASP A 230 -24.44 6.38 21.28
CA ASP A 230 -24.90 5.11 20.70
C ASP A 230 -23.70 4.31 20.14
N PRO A 231 -23.51 3.05 20.52
CA PRO A 231 -24.32 2.17 21.41
C PRO A 231 -24.06 2.37 22.90
N TYR A 232 -23.07 3.16 23.27
CA TYR A 232 -22.77 3.56 24.65
C TYR A 232 -21.96 4.86 24.65
N PRO A 233 -22.06 5.70 25.71
CA PRO A 233 -21.34 6.96 25.79
C PRO A 233 -19.84 6.76 25.99
N ILE A 234 -19.06 7.62 25.33
CA ILE A 234 -17.61 7.75 25.53
C ILE A 234 -17.35 9.19 25.99
N ASN A 235 -16.90 9.33 27.21
CA ASN A 235 -16.77 10.65 27.86
C ASN A 235 -15.30 11.07 28.01
N THR A 236 -14.34 10.15 27.87
CA THR A 236 -12.92 10.44 28.06
C THR A 236 -12.10 9.93 26.87
N GLY A 237 -11.20 10.76 26.36
CA GLY A 237 -10.26 10.42 25.31
C GLY A 237 -8.81 10.63 25.75
N PHE A 238 -7.93 9.70 25.34
CA PHE A 238 -6.48 9.86 25.46
C PHE A 238 -5.89 9.76 24.06
N ILE A 239 -5.11 10.76 23.65
CA ILE A 239 -4.41 10.80 22.35
C ILE A 239 -2.92 10.82 22.62
N PHE A 240 -2.22 9.79 22.15
CA PHE A 240 -0.78 9.67 22.27
C PHE A 240 -0.11 9.60 20.92
N GLY A 241 0.88 10.49 20.66
CA GLY A 241 1.68 10.47 19.45
C GLY A 241 0.87 10.59 18.14
N ASN A 242 -0.29 11.21 18.17
CA ASN A 242 -1.19 11.38 17.03
C ASN A 242 -1.71 12.81 16.93
N ASN A 243 -1.66 13.37 15.70
CA ASN A 243 -2.30 14.64 15.39
C ASN A 243 -3.60 14.38 14.62
N ALA A 244 -4.63 13.93 15.32
CA ALA A 244 -5.91 13.54 14.72
C ALA A 244 -6.57 14.64 13.89
N LEU A 245 -6.38 15.92 14.26
CA LEU A 245 -6.93 17.06 13.50
C LEU A 245 -6.29 17.24 12.12
N SER A 246 -5.09 16.69 11.89
CA SER A 246 -4.42 16.79 10.59
C SER A 246 -4.35 15.46 9.84
N THR A 247 -4.65 14.34 10.50
CA THR A 247 -4.52 13.00 9.92
C THR A 247 -5.86 12.37 9.51
N TYR A 248 -6.95 12.76 10.16
CA TYR A 248 -8.29 12.29 9.76
C TYR A 248 -8.95 13.26 8.78
N GLY A 249 -9.79 12.72 7.90
CA GLY A 249 -10.67 13.52 7.05
C GLY A 249 -11.75 14.23 7.88
N ASP A 250 -12.34 15.29 7.33
CA ASP A 250 -13.37 16.10 7.97
C ASP A 250 -12.93 16.69 9.32
N VAL A 251 -12.00 17.64 9.26
CA VAL A 251 -11.42 18.30 10.43
C VAL A 251 -12.49 18.91 11.35
N SER A 252 -13.56 19.44 10.78
CA SER A 252 -14.67 20.04 11.57
C SER A 252 -15.36 18.96 12.41
N LEU A 253 -15.67 17.82 11.81
CA LEU A 253 -16.26 16.67 12.52
C LEU A 253 -15.36 16.16 13.64
N VAL A 254 -14.05 16.04 13.38
CA VAL A 254 -13.06 15.59 14.38
C VAL A 254 -13.00 16.57 15.53
N TYR A 255 -12.92 17.88 15.25
CA TYR A 255 -12.91 18.92 16.27
C TYR A 255 -14.17 18.90 17.13
N GLU A 256 -15.35 18.90 16.52
CA GLU A 256 -16.62 18.82 17.23
C GLU A 256 -16.75 17.57 18.10
N THR A 257 -16.25 16.43 17.58
CA THR A 257 -16.24 15.17 18.32
C THR A 257 -15.37 15.27 19.58
N PHE A 258 -14.16 15.82 19.46
CA PHE A 258 -13.28 15.95 20.62
C PHE A 258 -13.80 16.96 21.65
N MET A 259 -14.45 18.03 21.17
CA MET A 259 -15.09 19.02 22.07
C MET A 259 -16.34 18.47 22.78
N ALA A 260 -16.91 17.35 22.34
CA ALA A 260 -18.02 16.68 23.00
C ALA A 260 -17.57 15.74 24.14
N LEU A 261 -16.26 15.51 24.29
CA LEU A 261 -15.73 14.73 25.44
C LEU A 261 -15.73 15.58 26.70
N ASP A 262 -16.04 14.94 27.85
CA ASP A 262 -15.90 15.59 29.16
C ASP A 262 -14.43 15.83 29.52
N TYR A 263 -13.56 14.88 29.12
CA TYR A 263 -12.11 14.95 29.34
C TYR A 263 -11.33 14.50 28.12
N LEU A 264 -10.38 15.31 27.68
CA LEU A 264 -9.44 14.98 26.63
C LEU A 264 -8.01 15.19 27.11
N VAL A 265 -7.20 14.16 27.07
CA VAL A 265 -5.77 14.19 27.37
C VAL A 265 -4.98 13.99 26.10
N VAL A 266 -4.03 14.88 25.82
CA VAL A 266 -3.14 14.80 24.65
C VAL A 266 -1.70 14.78 25.15
N ALA A 267 -0.89 13.81 24.69
CA ALA A 267 0.52 13.63 25.05
C ALA A 267 1.37 13.22 23.83
#